data_974a6e95a168c5783e57e8c9dab44165
#
_entry.id   974a6e95a168c5783e57e8c9dab44165
#
_cell.length_a   1.000
_cell.length_b   1.000
_cell.length_c   1.000
_cell.angle_alpha   90.00
_cell.angle_beta   90.00
_cell.angle_gamma   90.00
#
_symmetry.space_group_name_H-M   'P 1'
#
loop_
_entity.id
_entity.type
_entity.pdbx_description
1 polymer ?
#
loop_
_entity_poly.entity_id
_entity_poly.type
_entity_poly.pdbx_seq_one_letter_code
_entity_poly.pdbx_strand_id
1 'polypeptide(L)'
;MVNKFIYICSIQFKNRLKMKLFNVIAIATVTGALVSFQYGKSIKKDEVVKYELEKAASTLTWKGGKNAEYFHTGVVEFSEGVLEMNNGNVANGSFTVDLATIKVTDAGLPDGKKDYLAGHLKNEDFFNVAKYATAKVTLGEYKDGKLATTINLLGVDVKQNVPVTIKKTEKGANISGKFDVDFTPVNIPGTIKKEGDTESISPIFSFDLNLNVKAKK
;
A
#
# COMPACT_ATOMS: atom_id res chain seq x y z
N MET A 1 -6.26 9.23 57.57
CA MET A 1 -5.95 10.66 57.76
C MET A 1 -5.96 11.33 56.39
N VAL A 2 -6.97 12.18 56.23
CA VAL A 2 -7.03 13.49 55.55
C VAL A 2 -6.85 13.54 54.06
N ASN A 3 -7.98 13.57 53.38
CA ASN A 3 -8.56 14.53 52.41
C ASN A 3 -7.67 15.68 51.90
N LYS A 4 -7.70 15.88 50.56
CA LYS A 4 -8.06 17.22 50.05
C LYS A 4 -8.50 17.17 48.58
N PHE A 5 -9.72 17.61 48.41
CA PHE A 5 -10.42 18.09 47.21
C PHE A 5 -9.63 19.17 46.45
N ILE A 6 -9.69 19.14 45.12
CA ILE A 6 -9.40 20.32 44.29
C ILE A 6 -10.60 20.58 43.39
N TYR A 7 -11.15 21.78 43.56
CA TYR A 7 -12.29 22.37 42.87
C TYR A 7 -11.99 22.71 41.44
N ILE A 8 -12.94 22.35 40.55
CA ILE A 8 -13.01 22.85 39.18
C ILE A 8 -13.73 24.19 39.19
N CYS A 9 -13.06 25.24 38.75
CA CYS A 9 -13.66 26.54 38.55
C CYS A 9 -14.05 26.74 37.10
N SER A 10 -15.35 26.71 36.82
CA SER A 10 -15.94 27.09 35.54
C SER A 10 -16.18 28.60 35.54
N ILE A 11 -15.53 29.33 34.64
CA ILE A 11 -15.82 30.74 34.40
C ILE A 11 -16.59 30.87 33.09
N GLN A 12 -17.88 31.10 33.22
CA GLN A 12 -18.73 31.57 32.12
C GLN A 12 -18.58 33.07 31.96
N PHE A 13 -18.04 33.52 30.83
CA PHE A 13 -18.09 34.95 30.48
C PHE A 13 -19.30 35.24 29.60
N LYS A 14 -20.35 35.79 30.23
CA LYS A 14 -21.49 36.40 29.54
C LYS A 14 -21.18 37.86 29.28
N ASN A 15 -20.84 38.24 28.06
CA ASN A 15 -20.83 39.65 27.67
C ASN A 15 -22.07 39.96 26.85
N ARG A 16 -23.02 40.63 27.47
CA ARG A 16 -24.12 41.33 26.82
C ARG A 16 -23.63 42.73 26.44
N LEU A 17 -23.44 42.99 25.16
CA LEU A 17 -23.31 44.37 24.65
C LEU A 17 -24.69 44.93 24.34
N LYS A 18 -25.10 45.96 25.09
CA LYS A 18 -26.29 46.79 24.82
C LYS A 18 -25.97 47.73 23.65
N MET A 19 -26.62 47.55 22.52
CA MET A 19 -26.61 48.54 21.45
C MET A 19 -27.63 49.64 21.73
N LYS A 20 -27.13 50.87 21.86
CA LYS A 20 -27.98 52.09 21.84
C LYS A 20 -28.27 52.45 20.39
N LEU A 21 -29.58 52.57 20.06
CA LEU A 21 -30.05 53.17 18.84
C LEU A 21 -29.67 54.66 18.82
N PHE A 22 -28.98 55.09 17.78
CA PHE A 22 -28.98 56.48 17.33
C PHE A 22 -29.47 56.51 15.90
N ASN A 23 -30.67 57.12 15.74
CA ASN A 23 -31.19 57.50 14.43
C ASN A 23 -30.40 58.69 13.92
N VAL A 24 -29.78 58.54 12.77
CA VAL A 24 -29.41 59.67 11.92
C VAL A 24 -29.81 59.30 10.49
N ILE A 25 -30.84 59.99 10.01
CA ILE A 25 -31.27 59.99 8.64
C ILE A 25 -30.29 60.87 7.86
N ALA A 26 -29.54 60.33 6.96
CA ALA A 26 -28.85 61.05 5.91
C ALA A 26 -29.13 60.39 4.58
N ILE A 27 -29.97 61.00 3.78
CA ILE A 27 -30.26 60.66 2.39
C ILE A 27 -29.04 61.08 1.56
N ALA A 28 -28.25 60.14 1.08
CA ALA A 28 -27.29 60.37 0.02
C ALA A 28 -27.50 59.33 -1.07
N THR A 29 -28.09 59.73 -2.17
CA THR A 29 -28.16 58.91 -3.40
C THR A 29 -26.75 58.78 -3.97
N VAL A 30 -26.13 57.66 -3.77
CA VAL A 30 -24.91 57.25 -4.50
C VAL A 30 -25.24 55.97 -5.26
N THR A 31 -25.31 56.11 -6.58
CA THR A 31 -25.29 54.99 -7.54
C THR A 31 -23.95 54.26 -7.40
N GLY A 32 -23.88 53.34 -6.47
CA GLY A 32 -22.72 52.48 -6.27
C GLY A 32 -22.95 51.13 -6.93
N ALA A 33 -22.22 50.85 -7.96
CA ALA A 33 -22.16 49.53 -8.57
C ALA A 33 -21.82 48.49 -7.50
N LEU A 34 -22.75 47.58 -7.21
CA LEU A 34 -22.52 46.40 -6.40
C LEU A 34 -21.54 45.47 -7.15
N VAL A 35 -20.26 45.69 -6.92
CA VAL A 35 -19.26 44.64 -7.26
C VAL A 35 -19.45 43.52 -6.26
N SER A 36 -20.28 42.54 -6.59
CA SER A 36 -20.35 41.28 -5.89
C SER A 36 -19.02 40.54 -6.13
N PHE A 37 -18.10 40.68 -5.20
CA PHE A 37 -16.95 39.78 -5.12
C PHE A 37 -17.50 38.38 -4.82
N GLN A 38 -17.82 37.64 -5.86
CA GLN A 38 -18.01 36.20 -5.74
C GLN A 38 -16.64 35.63 -5.45
N TYR A 39 -16.37 35.34 -4.19
CA TYR A 39 -15.35 34.41 -3.79
C TYR A 39 -15.78 33.06 -4.32
N GLY A 40 -15.52 32.80 -5.57
CA GLY A 40 -15.63 31.49 -6.17
C GLY A 40 -14.58 30.61 -5.50
N LYS A 41 -15.01 29.85 -4.47
CA LYS A 41 -14.21 28.76 -3.96
C LYS A 41 -13.99 27.83 -5.15
N SER A 42 -12.83 27.89 -5.77
CA SER A 42 -12.44 27.00 -6.85
C SER A 42 -12.50 25.58 -6.26
N ILE A 43 -13.55 24.87 -6.58
CA ILE A 43 -13.64 23.44 -6.29
C ILE A 43 -12.58 22.84 -7.21
N LYS A 44 -11.38 22.54 -6.67
CA LYS A 44 -10.40 21.73 -7.39
C LYS A 44 -11.11 20.43 -7.72
N LYS A 45 -11.37 20.23 -9.00
CA LYS A 45 -11.88 18.95 -9.50
C LYS A 45 -10.85 17.90 -9.13
N ASP A 46 -11.29 16.84 -8.47
CA ASP A 46 -10.42 15.72 -8.13
C ASP A 46 -9.77 15.18 -9.41
N GLU A 47 -8.45 15.28 -9.48
CA GLU A 47 -7.68 14.83 -10.62
C GLU A 47 -7.32 13.36 -10.39
N VAL A 48 -8.08 12.48 -11.02
CA VAL A 48 -7.79 11.03 -11.04
C VAL A 48 -6.89 10.74 -12.24
N VAL A 49 -5.68 10.29 -11.95
CA VAL A 49 -4.72 9.86 -12.98
C VAL A 49 -4.57 8.35 -12.91
N LYS A 50 -4.67 7.71 -14.08
CA LYS A 50 -4.46 6.28 -14.25
C LYS A 50 -3.04 6.00 -14.73
N TYR A 51 -2.43 5.01 -14.13
CA TYR A 51 -1.09 4.54 -14.44
C TYR A 51 -1.12 3.08 -14.83
N GLU A 52 -0.19 2.68 -15.66
CA GLU A 52 0.06 1.28 -16.05
C GLU A 52 1.46 0.85 -15.64
N LEU A 53 1.63 -0.42 -15.37
CA LEU A 53 2.90 -1.03 -14.98
C LEU A 53 3.97 -0.84 -16.07
N GLU A 54 5.17 -0.43 -15.66
CA GLU A 54 6.39 -0.53 -16.46
C GLU A 54 7.13 -1.83 -16.09
N LYS A 55 6.71 -2.94 -16.70
CA LYS A 55 7.18 -4.29 -16.37
C LYS A 55 8.71 -4.39 -16.35
N ALA A 56 9.38 -3.93 -17.40
CA ALA A 56 10.83 -4.02 -17.56
C ALA A 56 11.63 -3.18 -16.51
N ALA A 57 10.98 -2.15 -15.92
CA ALA A 57 11.58 -1.30 -14.92
C ALA A 57 11.20 -1.69 -13.48
N SER A 58 10.35 -2.71 -13.32
CA SER A 58 9.84 -3.18 -12.02
C SER A 58 10.50 -4.47 -11.61
N THR A 59 10.80 -4.59 -10.31
CA THR A 59 11.39 -5.80 -9.72
C THR A 59 10.67 -6.18 -8.44
N LEU A 60 10.49 -7.48 -8.24
CA LEU A 60 10.03 -8.07 -6.98
C LEU A 60 10.99 -9.20 -6.61
N THR A 61 11.83 -8.93 -5.62
CA THR A 61 12.73 -9.93 -5.05
C THR A 61 12.07 -10.57 -3.84
N TRP A 62 12.20 -11.88 -3.73
CA TRP A 62 11.70 -12.64 -2.60
C TRP A 62 12.84 -13.29 -1.82
N LYS A 63 12.62 -13.49 -0.53
CA LYS A 63 13.44 -14.28 0.37
C LYS A 63 12.51 -15.19 1.19
N GLY A 64 12.82 -16.48 1.22
CA GLY A 64 12.07 -17.48 1.99
C GLY A 64 12.97 -18.62 2.42
N GLY A 65 12.65 -19.30 3.52
CA GLY A 65 13.45 -20.38 4.05
C GLY A 65 13.03 -20.79 5.44
N LYS A 66 13.91 -21.47 6.17
CA LYS A 66 13.63 -21.95 7.54
C LYS A 66 13.74 -20.84 8.58
N ASN A 67 14.78 -20.00 8.45
CA ASN A 67 15.11 -18.93 9.40
C ASN A 67 16.07 -17.91 8.75
N ALA A 68 16.65 -17.02 9.55
CA ALA A 68 17.56 -15.98 9.09
C ALA A 68 18.89 -16.50 8.49
N GLU A 69 19.31 -17.71 8.83
CA GLU A 69 20.57 -18.32 8.39
C GLU A 69 20.38 -19.26 7.19
N TYR A 70 19.24 -19.95 7.15
CA TYR A 70 18.92 -20.94 6.11
C TYR A 70 17.74 -20.46 5.26
N PHE A 71 18.05 -19.69 4.25
CA PHE A 71 17.08 -19.10 3.33
C PHE A 71 17.59 -19.14 1.89
N HIS A 72 16.66 -18.94 0.98
CA HIS A 72 16.91 -18.73 -0.44
C HIS A 72 16.34 -17.40 -0.88
N THR A 73 16.90 -16.86 -1.96
CA THR A 73 16.44 -15.62 -2.58
C THR A 73 16.18 -15.80 -4.05
N GLY A 74 15.30 -14.97 -4.57
CA GLY A 74 15.02 -15.02 -5.98
C GLY A 74 14.20 -13.81 -6.44
N VAL A 75 13.75 -13.88 -7.68
CA VAL A 75 12.91 -12.87 -8.30
C VAL A 75 11.65 -13.51 -8.85
N VAL A 76 10.60 -12.71 -8.96
CA VAL A 76 9.37 -13.06 -9.66
C VAL A 76 8.88 -11.81 -10.41
N GLU A 77 8.27 -11.99 -11.56
CA GLU A 77 7.88 -10.88 -12.42
C GLU A 77 6.39 -10.54 -12.27
N PHE A 78 6.09 -9.25 -12.45
CA PHE A 78 4.72 -8.83 -12.69
C PHE A 78 4.32 -9.11 -14.13
N SER A 79 3.10 -9.59 -14.37
CA SER A 79 2.55 -9.74 -15.71
C SER A 79 1.81 -8.49 -16.18
N GLU A 80 1.03 -7.87 -15.29
CA GLU A 80 0.24 -6.67 -15.55
C GLU A 80 0.01 -5.86 -14.29
N GLY A 81 -0.41 -4.61 -14.44
CA GLY A 81 -0.77 -3.78 -13.29
C GLY A 81 -1.31 -2.42 -13.69
N VAL A 82 -2.23 -1.94 -12.88
CA VAL A 82 -2.81 -0.59 -12.97
C VAL A 82 -2.82 0.05 -11.59
N LEU A 83 -2.65 1.36 -11.57
CA LEU A 83 -2.72 2.20 -10.38
C LEU A 83 -3.58 3.41 -10.68
N GLU A 84 -4.47 3.77 -9.78
CA GLU A 84 -5.20 5.04 -9.82
C GLU A 84 -4.75 5.91 -8.65
N MET A 85 -4.41 7.16 -8.96
CA MET A 85 -4.09 8.17 -7.96
C MET A 85 -5.07 9.32 -8.05
N ASN A 86 -5.57 9.78 -6.91
CA ASN A 86 -6.41 10.96 -6.79
C ASN A 86 -5.63 12.06 -6.07
N ASN A 87 -5.45 13.20 -6.73
CA ASN A 87 -4.67 14.33 -6.20
C ASN A 87 -3.27 13.89 -5.70
N GLY A 88 -2.72 12.84 -6.35
CA GLY A 88 -1.39 12.32 -6.02
C GLY A 88 -1.33 11.32 -4.88
N ASN A 89 -2.45 10.91 -4.32
CA ASN A 89 -2.55 9.80 -3.37
C ASN A 89 -3.06 8.56 -4.07
N VAL A 90 -2.61 7.39 -3.64
CA VAL A 90 -3.15 6.12 -4.15
C VAL A 90 -4.62 6.01 -3.76
N ALA A 91 -5.47 5.88 -4.76
CA ALA A 91 -6.89 5.63 -4.58
C ALA A 91 -7.21 4.13 -4.64
N ASN A 92 -6.67 3.45 -5.63
CA ASN A 92 -6.74 2.00 -5.81
C ASN A 92 -5.67 1.50 -6.78
N GLY A 93 -5.54 0.19 -6.90
CA GLY A 93 -4.64 -0.43 -7.86
C GLY A 93 -4.79 -1.94 -7.85
N SER A 94 -4.33 -2.57 -8.92
CA SER A 94 -4.28 -4.03 -9.02
C SER A 94 -3.06 -4.43 -9.83
N PHE A 95 -2.31 -5.40 -9.31
CA PHE A 95 -1.13 -5.96 -9.95
C PHE A 95 -1.22 -7.48 -9.94
N THR A 96 -0.74 -8.10 -11.00
CA THR A 96 -0.68 -9.55 -11.13
C THR A 96 0.78 -9.97 -11.18
N VAL A 97 1.14 -10.91 -10.31
CA VAL A 97 2.46 -11.55 -10.27
C VAL A 97 2.36 -12.89 -10.98
N ASP A 98 3.23 -13.14 -11.94
CA ASP A 98 3.31 -14.39 -12.68
C ASP A 98 4.21 -15.39 -11.94
N LEU A 99 3.61 -16.37 -11.26
CA LEU A 99 4.33 -17.36 -10.49
C LEU A 99 5.16 -18.33 -11.35
N ALA A 100 4.85 -18.44 -12.65
CA ALA A 100 5.66 -19.23 -13.56
C ALA A 100 7.06 -18.62 -13.80
N THR A 101 7.22 -17.32 -13.52
CA THR A 101 8.49 -16.60 -13.66
C THR A 101 9.41 -16.70 -12.44
N ILE A 102 9.02 -17.42 -11.37
CA ILE A 102 9.87 -17.61 -10.19
C ILE A 102 11.23 -18.15 -10.60
N LYS A 103 12.28 -17.42 -10.20
CA LYS A 103 13.69 -17.78 -10.37
C LYS A 103 14.41 -17.68 -9.04
N VAL A 104 15.34 -18.59 -8.81
CA VAL A 104 16.27 -18.56 -7.66
C VAL A 104 17.54 -17.84 -8.12
N THR A 105 18.01 -16.89 -7.32
CA THR A 105 19.16 -16.04 -7.65
C THR A 105 20.29 -16.11 -6.64
N ASP A 106 20.25 -17.09 -5.71
CA ASP A 106 21.31 -17.29 -4.72
C ASP A 106 22.68 -17.43 -5.35
N ALA A 107 23.61 -16.56 -4.97
CA ALA A 107 24.96 -16.58 -5.50
C ALA A 107 25.73 -17.85 -5.09
N GLY A 108 25.43 -18.43 -3.92
CA GLY A 108 26.07 -19.63 -3.38
C GLY A 108 25.55 -20.96 -3.94
N LEU A 109 24.45 -20.95 -4.72
CA LEU A 109 23.91 -22.18 -5.31
C LEU A 109 24.41 -22.37 -6.75
N PRO A 110 24.86 -23.60 -7.11
CA PRO A 110 25.09 -23.95 -8.50
C PRO A 110 23.80 -23.84 -9.35
N ASP A 111 23.90 -23.50 -10.65
CA ASP A 111 22.75 -23.21 -11.50
C ASP A 111 21.76 -24.39 -11.56
N GLY A 112 22.22 -25.62 -11.70
CA GLY A 112 21.33 -26.79 -11.68
C GLY A 112 20.56 -26.96 -10.36
N LYS A 113 21.09 -26.47 -9.23
CA LYS A 113 20.37 -26.46 -7.94
C LYS A 113 19.36 -25.32 -7.88
N LYS A 114 19.66 -24.17 -8.49
CA LYS A 114 18.70 -23.05 -8.62
C LYS A 114 17.49 -23.47 -9.44
N ASP A 115 17.71 -24.13 -10.59
CA ASP A 115 16.62 -24.60 -11.45
C ASP A 115 15.77 -25.68 -10.77
N TYR A 116 16.40 -26.62 -10.05
CA TYR A 116 15.70 -27.61 -9.25
C TYR A 116 14.80 -26.95 -8.19
N LEU A 117 15.35 -26.02 -7.41
CA LEU A 117 14.59 -25.31 -6.38
C LEU A 117 13.47 -24.46 -6.98
N ALA A 118 13.72 -23.75 -8.08
CA ALA A 118 12.68 -23.00 -8.79
C ALA A 118 11.56 -23.92 -9.28
N GLY A 119 11.88 -25.11 -9.79
CA GLY A 119 10.90 -26.14 -10.14
C GLY A 119 10.10 -26.63 -8.95
N HIS A 120 10.78 -26.88 -7.82
CA HIS A 120 10.13 -27.31 -6.57
C HIS A 120 9.17 -26.26 -6.02
N LEU A 121 9.55 -24.97 -6.05
CA LEU A 121 8.66 -23.88 -5.65
C LEU A 121 7.40 -23.77 -6.53
N LYS A 122 7.48 -24.21 -7.79
CA LYS A 122 6.35 -24.16 -8.73
C LYS A 122 5.41 -25.37 -8.62
N ASN A 123 5.80 -26.45 -7.96
CA ASN A 123 5.00 -27.65 -7.85
C ASN A 123 3.91 -27.54 -6.76
N GLU A 124 3.17 -28.63 -6.53
CA GLU A 124 2.05 -28.70 -5.60
C GLU A 124 2.43 -28.60 -4.13
N ASP A 125 3.71 -28.86 -3.79
CA ASP A 125 4.21 -28.69 -2.43
C ASP A 125 4.32 -27.22 -2.01
N PHE A 126 4.38 -26.31 -2.99
CA PHE A 126 4.47 -24.88 -2.73
C PHE A 126 3.37 -24.09 -3.45
N PHE A 127 3.67 -23.52 -4.59
CA PHE A 127 2.75 -22.57 -5.23
C PHE A 127 1.79 -23.18 -6.24
N ASN A 128 1.95 -24.48 -6.55
CA ASN A 128 1.08 -25.21 -7.49
C ASN A 128 0.74 -24.40 -8.75
N VAL A 129 1.78 -23.95 -9.45
CA VAL A 129 1.65 -23.00 -10.57
C VAL A 129 0.77 -23.55 -11.71
N ALA A 130 0.70 -24.89 -11.84
CA ALA A 130 -0.20 -25.54 -12.80
C ALA A 130 -1.67 -25.23 -12.54
N LYS A 131 -2.05 -25.01 -11.28
CA LYS A 131 -3.42 -24.66 -10.86
C LYS A 131 -3.57 -23.16 -10.59
N TYR A 132 -2.55 -22.52 -10.05
CA TYR A 132 -2.54 -21.12 -9.62
C TYR A 132 -1.35 -20.41 -10.29
N ALA A 133 -1.50 -20.09 -11.57
CA ALA A 133 -0.41 -19.49 -12.34
C ALA A 133 -0.01 -18.08 -11.85
N THR A 134 -0.88 -17.42 -11.11
CA THR A 134 -0.68 -16.02 -10.70
C THR A 134 -1.07 -15.77 -9.25
N ALA A 135 -0.43 -14.77 -8.64
CA ALA A 135 -0.93 -14.12 -7.43
C ALA A 135 -1.44 -12.72 -7.78
N LYS A 136 -2.60 -12.34 -7.21
CA LYS A 136 -3.21 -11.03 -7.45
C LYS A 136 -3.02 -10.13 -6.24
N VAL A 137 -2.56 -8.91 -6.49
CA VAL A 137 -2.35 -7.88 -5.46
C VAL A 137 -3.32 -6.74 -5.72
N THR A 138 -4.18 -6.45 -4.75
CA THR A 138 -5.10 -5.31 -4.79
C THR A 138 -4.64 -4.27 -3.77
N LEU A 139 -4.53 -3.01 -4.21
CA LEU A 139 -4.12 -1.89 -3.40
C LEU A 139 -5.33 -1.09 -2.94
N GLY A 140 -5.29 -0.64 -1.69
CA GLY A 140 -6.25 0.29 -1.10
C GLY A 140 -5.58 1.61 -0.72
N GLU A 141 -6.02 2.19 0.39
CA GLU A 141 -5.53 3.49 0.86
C GLU A 141 -4.04 3.45 1.24
N TYR A 142 -3.32 4.51 0.85
CA TYR A 142 -1.97 4.79 1.35
C TYR A 142 -2.04 5.81 2.47
N LYS A 143 -1.60 5.41 3.67
CA LYS A 143 -1.64 6.24 4.86
C LYS A 143 -0.44 5.96 5.76
N ASP A 144 0.15 7.01 6.32
CA ASP A 144 1.26 6.93 7.29
C ASP A 144 2.44 6.06 6.82
N GLY A 145 2.78 6.16 5.52
CA GLY A 145 3.87 5.38 4.92
C GLY A 145 3.53 3.92 4.65
N LYS A 146 2.27 3.52 4.80
CA LYS A 146 1.79 2.15 4.59
C LYS A 146 0.67 2.10 3.55
N LEU A 147 0.71 1.08 2.73
CA LEU A 147 -0.27 0.82 1.69
C LEU A 147 -1.14 -0.38 2.11
N ALA A 148 -2.44 -0.15 2.27
CA ALA A 148 -3.38 -1.23 2.51
C ALA A 148 -3.36 -2.17 1.30
N THR A 149 -3.11 -3.46 1.53
CA THR A 149 -2.87 -4.43 0.46
C THR A 149 -3.61 -5.73 0.76
N THR A 150 -4.25 -6.28 -0.26
CA THR A 150 -4.80 -7.64 -0.25
C THR A 150 -4.06 -8.46 -1.29
N ILE A 151 -3.43 -9.55 -0.87
CA ILE A 151 -2.68 -10.48 -1.71
C ILE A 151 -3.49 -11.77 -1.81
N ASN A 152 -4.02 -12.09 -2.99
CA ASN A 152 -4.63 -13.38 -3.26
C ASN A 152 -3.55 -14.34 -3.73
N LEU A 153 -3.23 -15.34 -2.92
CA LEU A 153 -2.27 -16.40 -3.22
C LEU A 153 -2.96 -17.75 -3.02
N LEU A 154 -2.86 -18.64 -3.99
CA LEU A 154 -3.52 -19.96 -4.00
C LEU A 154 -5.03 -19.90 -3.71
N GLY A 155 -5.70 -18.79 -4.09
CA GLY A 155 -7.13 -18.56 -3.86
C GLY A 155 -7.47 -18.02 -2.46
N VAL A 156 -6.47 -17.74 -1.61
CA VAL A 156 -6.66 -17.20 -0.25
C VAL A 156 -6.21 -15.75 -0.18
N ASP A 157 -7.03 -14.90 0.40
CA ASP A 157 -6.72 -13.47 0.59
C ASP A 157 -5.95 -13.24 1.89
N VAL A 158 -4.76 -12.65 1.78
CA VAL A 158 -3.95 -12.14 2.88
C VAL A 158 -4.01 -10.63 2.87
N LYS A 159 -4.50 -10.03 3.95
CA LYS A 159 -4.62 -8.57 4.10
C LYS A 159 -3.55 -8.04 5.04
N GLN A 160 -2.85 -7.01 4.61
CA GLN A 160 -1.86 -6.33 5.45
C GLN A 160 -1.61 -4.89 5.01
N ASN A 161 -0.97 -4.10 5.88
CA ASN A 161 -0.49 -2.76 5.57
C ASN A 161 1.02 -2.84 5.28
N VAL A 162 1.38 -2.71 4.01
CA VAL A 162 2.76 -2.84 3.52
C VAL A 162 3.48 -1.49 3.63
N PRO A 163 4.62 -1.41 4.35
CA PRO A 163 5.41 -0.19 4.39
C PRO A 163 6.06 0.07 3.03
N VAL A 164 5.75 1.20 2.43
CA VAL A 164 6.31 1.61 1.13
C VAL A 164 6.55 3.12 1.08
N THR A 165 7.47 3.50 0.20
CA THR A 165 7.67 4.88 -0.22
C THR A 165 7.13 5.06 -1.63
N ILE A 166 6.33 6.09 -1.84
CA ILE A 166 5.79 6.45 -3.15
C ILE A 166 6.45 7.75 -3.61
N LYS A 167 7.17 7.69 -4.73
CA LYS A 167 7.82 8.85 -5.35
C LYS A 167 7.20 9.12 -6.70
N LYS A 168 6.68 10.34 -6.89
CA LYS A 168 6.25 10.81 -8.22
C LYS A 168 7.47 11.04 -9.09
N THR A 169 7.35 10.70 -10.36
CA THR A 169 8.33 10.98 -11.41
C THR A 169 7.68 11.86 -12.49
N GLU A 170 8.45 12.38 -13.42
CA GLU A 170 7.90 13.19 -14.53
C GLU A 170 6.87 12.43 -15.39
N LYS A 171 7.01 11.11 -15.48
CA LYS A 171 6.17 10.27 -16.36
C LYS A 171 5.23 9.34 -15.60
N GLY A 172 5.37 9.24 -14.26
CA GLY A 172 4.60 8.27 -13.49
C GLY A 172 4.88 8.30 -11.99
N ALA A 173 5.06 7.14 -11.40
CA ALA A 173 5.43 6.98 -10.00
C ALA A 173 6.29 5.73 -9.80
N ASN A 174 7.12 5.76 -8.76
CA ASN A 174 7.83 4.63 -8.22
C ASN A 174 7.29 4.30 -6.83
N ILE A 175 6.97 3.03 -6.59
CA ILE A 175 6.58 2.48 -5.29
C ILE A 175 7.64 1.48 -4.87
N SER A 176 8.30 1.71 -3.74
CA SER A 176 9.38 0.84 -3.28
C SER A 176 9.28 0.58 -1.78
N GLY A 177 9.74 -0.61 -1.36
CA GLY A 177 9.73 -0.98 0.05
C GLY A 177 10.25 -2.38 0.31
N LYS A 178 10.67 -2.62 1.57
CA LYS A 178 11.04 -3.94 2.07
C LYS A 178 10.06 -4.32 3.17
N PHE A 179 9.51 -5.52 3.08
CA PHE A 179 8.47 -5.96 4.01
C PHE A 179 8.36 -7.47 4.03
N ASP A 180 7.80 -7.97 5.12
CA ASP A 180 7.46 -9.38 5.27
C ASP A 180 5.96 -9.59 5.03
N VAL A 181 5.61 -10.74 4.47
CA VAL A 181 4.24 -11.23 4.34
C VAL A 181 4.12 -12.55 5.08
N ASP A 182 3.17 -12.64 5.99
CA ASP A 182 2.83 -13.89 6.66
C ASP A 182 1.76 -14.64 5.85
N PHE A 183 2.17 -15.71 5.18
CA PHE A 183 1.29 -16.59 4.42
C PHE A 183 0.74 -17.79 5.24
N THR A 184 0.84 -17.76 6.57
CA THR A 184 0.21 -18.78 7.42
C THR A 184 -1.25 -19.06 7.03
N PRO A 185 -2.10 -18.05 6.74
CA PRO A 185 -3.50 -18.30 6.35
C PRO A 185 -3.66 -19.07 5.03
N VAL A 186 -2.65 -19.01 4.15
CA VAL A 186 -2.68 -19.68 2.84
C VAL A 186 -2.47 -21.18 2.97
N ASN A 187 -1.84 -21.64 4.05
CA ASN A 187 -1.51 -23.06 4.29
C ASN A 187 -0.72 -23.67 3.12
N ILE A 188 0.36 -23.00 2.71
CA ILE A 188 1.26 -23.51 1.67
C ILE A 188 1.81 -24.86 2.15
N PRO A 189 1.61 -25.98 1.43
CA PRO A 189 1.92 -27.34 1.95
C PRO A 189 3.35 -27.50 2.45
N GLY A 190 4.34 -26.95 1.74
CA GLY A 190 5.76 -27.01 2.12
C GLY A 190 6.13 -26.20 3.37
N THR A 191 5.23 -25.33 3.87
CA THR A 191 5.44 -24.54 5.09
C THR A 191 4.69 -25.12 6.31
N ILE A 192 3.83 -26.12 6.10
CA ILE A 192 3.07 -26.73 7.19
C ILE A 192 4.01 -27.58 8.04
N LYS A 193 4.15 -27.23 9.31
CA LYS A 193 4.95 -27.97 10.27
C LYS A 193 4.27 -29.32 10.57
N LYS A 194 4.98 -30.43 10.32
CA LYS A 194 4.53 -31.77 10.70
C LYS A 194 4.97 -32.07 12.12
N GLU A 195 4.24 -32.95 12.81
CA GLU A 195 4.62 -33.42 14.15
C GLU A 195 6.00 -34.08 14.10
N GLY A 196 6.91 -33.62 14.96
CA GLY A 196 8.31 -34.08 14.99
C GLY A 196 9.28 -33.30 14.07
N ASP A 197 8.80 -32.38 13.22
CA ASP A 197 9.68 -31.56 12.38
C ASP A 197 10.46 -30.55 13.23
N THR A 198 11.79 -30.70 13.23
CA THR A 198 12.69 -29.68 13.81
C THR A 198 13.04 -28.59 12.84
N GLU A 199 12.76 -28.76 11.53
CA GLU A 199 13.22 -27.92 10.44
C GLU A 199 12.11 -27.61 9.41
N SER A 200 11.07 -26.91 9.83
CA SER A 200 10.02 -26.48 8.89
C SER A 200 10.41 -25.20 8.14
N ILE A 201 9.94 -25.04 6.91
CA ILE A 201 10.02 -23.79 6.15
C ILE A 201 9.09 -22.77 6.81
N SER A 202 9.57 -21.53 7.00
CA SER A 202 8.74 -20.43 7.52
C SER A 202 7.65 -20.06 6.52
N PRO A 203 6.41 -19.85 6.97
CA PRO A 203 5.36 -19.26 6.12
C PRO A 203 5.54 -17.75 5.91
N ILE A 204 6.53 -17.12 6.56
CA ILE A 204 6.83 -15.70 6.43
C ILE A 204 7.88 -15.51 5.33
N PHE A 205 7.53 -14.75 4.31
CA PHE A 205 8.41 -14.41 3.19
C PHE A 205 8.71 -12.93 3.22
N SER A 206 9.99 -12.57 3.02
CA SER A 206 10.41 -11.17 2.87
C SER A 206 10.42 -10.78 1.40
N PHE A 207 10.05 -9.53 1.12
CA PHE A 207 10.04 -8.96 -0.22
C PHE A 207 10.81 -7.65 -0.28
N ASP A 208 11.49 -7.42 -1.42
CA ASP A 208 12.07 -6.14 -1.81
C ASP A 208 11.39 -5.72 -3.11
N LEU A 209 10.57 -4.68 -3.02
CA LEU A 209 9.73 -4.16 -4.10
C LEU A 209 10.33 -2.90 -4.70
N ASN A 210 10.45 -2.88 -6.02
CA ASN A 210 10.68 -1.67 -6.81
C ASN A 210 9.70 -1.69 -7.99
N LEU A 211 8.56 -1.03 -7.84
CA LEU A 211 7.47 -1.00 -8.80
C LEU A 211 7.44 0.36 -9.50
N ASN A 212 7.52 0.36 -10.81
CA ASN A 212 7.45 1.56 -11.64
C ASN A 212 6.16 1.54 -12.47
N VAL A 213 5.49 2.68 -12.47
CA VAL A 213 4.27 2.88 -13.26
C VAL A 213 4.37 4.18 -14.04
N LYS A 214 3.81 4.21 -15.25
CA LYS A 214 3.72 5.41 -16.10
C LYS A 214 2.26 5.82 -16.30
N ALA A 215 2.04 7.12 -16.47
CA ALA A 215 0.70 7.64 -16.74
C ALA A 215 0.16 7.03 -18.05
N LYS A 216 -1.06 6.53 -17.98
CA LYS A 216 -1.76 6.05 -19.17
C LYS A 216 -2.21 7.26 -19.98
N LYS A 217 -1.77 7.31 -21.25
CA LYS A 217 -2.19 8.35 -22.18
C LYS A 217 -3.63 8.15 -22.63
#